data_8865bf7561a2f6541825f3b8e542f7ef
#
_entry.id   8865bf7561a2f6541825f3b8e542f7ef
#
_cell.length_a   1.000
_cell.length_b   1.000
_cell.length_c   1.000
_cell.angle_alpha   90.00
_cell.angle_beta   90.00
_cell.angle_gamma   90.00
#
_symmetry.space_group_name_H-M   'P 1'
#
loop_
_entity.id
_entity.type
_entity.pdbx_description
1 polymer ?
#
loop_
_entity_poly.entity_id
_entity_poly.type
_entity_poly.pdbx_seq_one_letter_code
_entity_poly.pdbx_strand_id
1 'polypeptide(L)'
;MKVSRLLVVLALSYLGGCAAADQVALALAPDQLLSFTPVQQDRATKRALDVRPKPKNTKSPKLQPVMASIPEPILPSWTIPAQRPSRVHRYSLAPSELFKRLSPSIYIVATFNSQGSAVAISPRELVTTCHVVSHGRTVTLINGATTLKADIVSADPATDRCFLRVQDGELVVPVLGFRDYSTLTVGEAVYTIGSPKGLANTLGAGLLSGLRTGDDDKTEYIQITAPLSAGSSGGGLFDDRGNLIGVTSFTIRDSQNLNFAIAASQFWR
;
A
#
# COMPACT_ATOMS: atom_id res chain seq x y z
N MET A 1 3.34 59.27 -26.54
CA MET A 1 3.35 60.45 -25.63
C MET A 1 3.35 59.96 -24.19
N LYS A 2 4.38 60.45 -23.45
CA LYS A 2 4.54 60.47 -21.96
C LYS A 2 4.59 59.09 -21.27
N VAL A 3 5.73 58.48 -20.90
CA VAL A 3 6.91 58.86 -20.08
C VAL A 3 6.52 59.27 -18.65
N SER A 4 6.97 58.51 -17.70
CA SER A 4 7.70 58.85 -16.47
C SER A 4 7.71 57.64 -15.52
N ARG A 5 8.86 57.00 -15.28
CA ARG A 5 10.00 57.35 -14.41
C ARG A 5 9.62 57.33 -12.93
N LEU A 6 10.26 56.42 -12.22
CA LEU A 6 11.45 56.53 -11.34
C LEU A 6 11.03 56.57 -9.88
N LEU A 7 11.56 55.82 -8.94
CA LEU A 7 12.87 55.96 -8.31
C LEU A 7 13.19 54.81 -7.34
N VAL A 8 14.42 54.38 -7.41
CA VAL A 8 15.16 53.57 -6.44
C VAL A 8 15.59 54.46 -5.27
N VAL A 9 15.51 53.96 -4.04
CA VAL A 9 16.39 54.40 -2.96
C VAL A 9 16.86 53.22 -2.13
N LEU A 10 18.16 52.98 -2.25
CA LEU A 10 19.01 52.28 -1.28
C LEU A 10 19.27 53.20 -0.09
N ALA A 11 19.26 52.66 1.11
CA ALA A 11 20.13 53.12 2.19
C ALA A 11 20.48 52.01 3.16
N LEU A 12 21.77 51.74 3.26
CA LEU A 12 22.48 51.03 4.32
C LEU A 12 22.46 51.83 5.64
N SER A 13 22.50 51.17 6.75
CA SER A 13 23.51 51.24 7.86
C SER A 13 22.89 50.73 9.15
N TYR A 14 23.40 49.64 9.68
CA TYR A 14 24.46 49.46 10.69
C TYR A 14 24.06 49.77 12.16
N LEU A 15 24.27 48.73 12.98
CA LEU A 15 24.61 48.71 14.41
C LEU A 15 23.53 48.74 15.48
N GLY A 16 23.50 47.63 16.17
CA GLY A 16 23.60 47.60 17.67
C GLY A 16 22.32 47.44 18.45
N GLY A 17 22.30 46.42 19.23
CA GLY A 17 21.58 46.43 20.52
C GLY A 17 20.55 45.34 20.74
N CYS A 18 20.86 44.52 21.69
CA CYS A 18 20.01 43.54 22.40
C CYS A 18 18.63 44.07 22.78
N ALA A 19 17.72 43.10 22.85
CA ALA A 19 16.59 42.97 23.78
C ALA A 19 15.21 43.28 23.24
N ALA A 20 14.33 42.40 23.69
CA ALA A 20 12.90 42.42 23.81
C ALA A 20 12.13 41.69 22.68
N ALA A 21 11.81 40.44 23.02
CA ALA A 21 10.73 39.69 22.40
C ALA A 21 9.40 40.40 22.73
N ASP A 22 8.83 41.07 21.75
CA ASP A 22 7.42 41.50 21.86
C ASP A 22 6.52 40.34 21.44
N GLN A 23 5.88 39.78 22.50
CA GLN A 23 4.74 38.89 22.38
C GLN A 23 3.58 39.66 21.75
N VAL A 24 3.24 39.34 20.52
CA VAL A 24 1.91 39.67 20.01
C VAL A 24 0.91 38.74 20.67
N ALA A 25 0.42 39.12 21.82
CA ALA A 25 -0.74 38.51 22.44
C ALA A 25 -1.97 38.88 21.60
N LEU A 26 -2.46 37.96 20.81
CA LEU A 26 -3.77 38.04 20.19
C LEU A 26 -4.79 37.91 21.35
N ALA A 27 -5.36 39.01 21.83
CA ALA A 27 -6.46 39.02 22.77
C ALA A 27 -7.69 38.45 22.07
N LEU A 28 -7.98 37.17 22.30
CA LEU A 28 -9.31 36.60 22.03
C LEU A 28 -10.28 37.10 23.10
N ALA A 29 -11.40 37.63 22.65
CA ALA A 29 -12.49 38.12 23.51
C ALA A 29 -13.02 36.96 24.37
N PRO A 30 -13.40 37.24 25.66
CA PRO A 30 -13.73 36.20 26.63
C PRO A 30 -15.09 35.51 26.46
N ASP A 31 -15.84 35.76 25.41
CA ASP A 31 -17.24 35.33 25.28
C ASP A 31 -17.50 34.09 24.41
N GLN A 32 -16.46 33.29 24.06
CA GLN A 32 -16.62 32.05 23.31
C GLN A 32 -16.06 30.80 24.03
N LEU A 33 -16.16 30.77 25.34
CA LEU A 33 -16.05 29.51 26.08
C LEU A 33 -17.40 28.78 25.95
N LEU A 34 -17.50 27.88 24.98
CA LEU A 34 -18.57 26.89 24.93
C LEU A 34 -18.54 26.08 26.23
N SER A 35 -19.48 26.39 27.13
CA SER A 35 -19.74 25.61 28.32
C SER A 35 -20.24 24.22 27.90
N PHE A 36 -19.39 23.21 28.02
CA PHE A 36 -19.83 21.81 27.99
C PHE A 36 -20.64 21.56 29.27
N THR A 37 -21.97 21.63 29.17
CA THR A 37 -22.83 21.05 30.19
C THR A 37 -22.78 19.53 30.07
N PRO A 38 -22.53 18.78 31.16
CA PRO A 38 -22.63 17.33 31.13
C PRO A 38 -24.08 16.95 30.81
N VAL A 39 -24.27 16.16 29.77
CA VAL A 39 -25.58 15.57 29.49
C VAL A 39 -25.96 14.71 30.67
N GLN A 40 -26.96 15.15 31.44
CA GLN A 40 -27.61 14.30 32.43
C GLN A 40 -28.21 13.10 31.71
N GLN A 41 -27.64 11.94 31.96
CA GLN A 41 -28.23 10.70 31.54
C GLN A 41 -29.56 10.51 32.25
N ASP A 42 -30.62 10.70 31.50
CA ASP A 42 -31.98 10.49 31.95
C ASP A 42 -32.17 9.03 32.32
N ARG A 43 -32.65 8.76 33.57
CA ARG A 43 -32.90 7.42 34.11
C ARG A 43 -33.97 6.63 33.34
N ALA A 44 -34.61 7.22 32.34
CA ALA A 44 -35.64 6.59 31.53
C ALA A 44 -35.09 5.60 30.50
N THR A 45 -33.82 5.75 30.04
CA THR A 45 -33.23 4.91 29.02
C THR A 45 -32.71 3.56 29.53
N LYS A 46 -32.62 3.36 30.84
CA LYS A 46 -32.14 2.09 31.43
C LYS A 46 -33.19 0.97 31.46
N ARG A 47 -34.46 1.25 31.18
CA ARG A 47 -35.56 0.27 31.24
C ARG A 47 -35.91 -0.34 29.88
N ALA A 48 -35.37 0.16 28.77
CA ALA A 48 -35.68 -0.32 27.42
C ALA A 48 -34.69 -1.35 26.85
N LEU A 49 -33.61 -1.66 27.57
CA LEU A 49 -32.53 -2.54 27.05
C LEU A 49 -32.56 -3.98 27.59
N ASP A 50 -33.59 -4.37 28.35
CA ASP A 50 -33.61 -5.69 29.00
C ASP A 50 -34.72 -6.61 28.49
N VAL A 51 -35.18 -6.43 27.26
CA VAL A 51 -36.08 -7.40 26.59
C VAL A 51 -35.34 -7.99 25.37
N ARG A 52 -34.39 -8.89 25.64
CA ARG A 52 -33.97 -9.83 24.61
C ARG A 52 -35.03 -10.91 24.44
N PRO A 53 -35.69 -11.01 23.27
CA PRO A 53 -36.50 -12.19 23.00
C PRO A 53 -35.58 -13.41 22.93
N LYS A 54 -35.88 -14.46 23.66
CA LYS A 54 -35.21 -15.76 23.58
C LYS A 54 -35.22 -16.21 22.11
N PRO A 55 -34.10 -16.66 21.55
CA PRO A 55 -34.06 -17.16 20.19
C PRO A 55 -34.97 -18.39 20.08
N LYS A 56 -36.05 -18.29 19.33
CA LYS A 56 -36.81 -19.45 18.88
C LYS A 56 -35.90 -20.24 17.96
N ASN A 57 -35.71 -21.50 18.30
CA ASN A 57 -34.92 -22.49 17.58
C ASN A 57 -35.58 -22.78 16.22
N THR A 58 -35.44 -21.86 15.25
CA THR A 58 -35.78 -22.10 13.87
C THR A 58 -34.51 -22.53 13.16
N LYS A 59 -34.45 -23.83 12.82
CA LYS A 59 -33.41 -24.34 11.90
C LYS A 59 -33.43 -23.48 10.64
N SER A 60 -32.43 -22.63 10.48
CA SER A 60 -32.20 -21.88 9.25
C SER A 60 -32.06 -22.89 8.11
N PRO A 61 -32.76 -22.69 6.97
CA PRO A 61 -32.50 -23.51 5.79
C PRO A 61 -31.06 -23.29 5.40
N LYS A 62 -30.27 -24.36 5.25
CA LYS A 62 -28.97 -24.33 4.64
C LYS A 62 -29.17 -23.86 3.21
N LEU A 63 -28.97 -22.57 2.95
CA LEU A 63 -28.71 -22.04 1.61
C LEU A 63 -27.40 -22.67 1.15
N GLN A 64 -27.50 -23.76 0.41
CA GLN A 64 -26.41 -24.25 -0.39
C GLN A 64 -26.24 -23.19 -1.49
N PRO A 65 -25.06 -22.54 -1.62
CA PRO A 65 -24.79 -21.74 -2.77
C PRO A 65 -24.79 -22.67 -3.98
N VAL A 66 -25.76 -22.51 -4.87
CA VAL A 66 -25.66 -23.05 -6.22
C VAL A 66 -24.59 -22.22 -6.93
N MET A 67 -23.34 -22.55 -6.65
CA MET A 67 -22.22 -22.10 -7.47
C MET A 67 -22.33 -22.90 -8.77
N ALA A 68 -22.88 -22.27 -9.81
CA ALA A 68 -22.61 -22.70 -11.16
C ALA A 68 -21.07 -22.81 -11.25
N SER A 69 -20.58 -24.01 -11.54
CA SER A 69 -19.16 -24.28 -11.69
C SER A 69 -18.63 -23.52 -12.91
N ILE A 70 -18.21 -22.29 -12.69
CA ILE A 70 -17.30 -21.63 -13.62
C ILE A 70 -16.05 -22.51 -13.58
N PRO A 71 -15.59 -23.06 -14.70
CA PRO A 71 -14.36 -23.86 -14.68
C PRO A 71 -13.27 -22.95 -14.09
N GLU A 72 -12.68 -23.38 -12.99
CA GLU A 72 -11.56 -22.67 -12.38
C GLU A 72 -10.49 -22.50 -13.48
N PRO A 73 -9.98 -21.28 -13.71
CA PRO A 73 -8.88 -21.07 -14.60
C PRO A 73 -7.74 -21.95 -14.10
N ILE A 74 -7.26 -22.87 -14.94
CA ILE A 74 -6.15 -23.74 -14.62
C ILE A 74 -4.90 -22.86 -14.54
N LEU A 75 -4.65 -22.33 -13.34
CA LEU A 75 -3.40 -21.63 -13.04
C LEU A 75 -2.26 -22.65 -13.03
N PRO A 76 -1.06 -22.27 -13.47
CA PRO A 76 0.10 -23.15 -13.38
C PRO A 76 0.44 -23.44 -11.92
N SER A 77 1.01 -24.62 -11.66
CA SER A 77 1.46 -25.01 -10.33
C SER A 77 2.54 -24.05 -9.83
N TRP A 78 2.66 -23.94 -8.49
CA TRP A 78 3.71 -23.15 -7.88
C TRP A 78 5.09 -23.70 -8.24
N THR A 79 5.89 -22.85 -8.84
CA THR A 79 7.32 -23.07 -9.09
C THR A 79 8.02 -21.74 -8.90
N ILE A 80 9.29 -21.76 -8.53
CA ILE A 80 10.07 -20.52 -8.35
C ILE A 80 10.84 -20.25 -9.66
N PRO A 81 10.32 -19.42 -10.56
CA PRO A 81 10.91 -19.24 -11.89
C PRO A 81 12.10 -18.29 -11.89
N ALA A 82 12.16 -17.37 -10.94
CA ALA A 82 13.15 -16.30 -10.89
C ALA A 82 14.15 -16.47 -9.75
N GLN A 83 15.36 -15.99 -9.98
CA GLN A 83 16.34 -15.86 -8.92
C GLN A 83 15.97 -14.72 -7.96
N ARG A 84 16.03 -15.00 -6.65
CA ARG A 84 15.82 -13.99 -5.63
C ARG A 84 16.89 -12.91 -5.74
N PRO A 85 16.52 -11.61 -5.67
CA PRO A 85 17.50 -10.54 -5.54
C PRO A 85 18.36 -10.76 -4.28
N SER A 86 19.67 -10.75 -4.41
CA SER A 86 20.60 -11.03 -3.30
C SER A 86 21.20 -9.77 -2.67
N ARG A 87 21.05 -8.61 -3.31
CA ARG A 87 21.61 -7.35 -2.84
C ARG A 87 20.76 -6.78 -1.70
N VAL A 88 21.44 -6.21 -0.70
CA VAL A 88 20.81 -5.38 0.33
C VAL A 88 21.37 -3.96 0.22
N HIS A 89 20.50 -2.99 0.01
CA HIS A 89 20.86 -1.58 0.07
C HIS A 89 20.98 -1.15 1.52
N ARG A 90 22.03 -0.36 1.84
CA ARG A 90 22.37 -0.01 3.23
C ARG A 90 22.12 1.47 3.56
N TYR A 91 21.93 2.32 2.57
CA TYR A 91 21.78 3.75 2.75
C TYR A 91 20.33 4.17 2.54
N SER A 92 19.78 4.93 3.48
CA SER A 92 18.45 5.52 3.39
C SER A 92 18.37 6.51 2.24
N LEU A 93 17.22 6.55 1.59
CA LEU A 93 16.88 7.44 0.50
C LEU A 93 15.79 8.41 0.93
N ALA A 94 15.82 9.63 0.44
CA ALA A 94 14.66 10.50 0.53
C ALA A 94 13.46 9.85 -0.20
N PRO A 95 12.22 10.01 0.28
CA PRO A 95 11.05 9.37 -0.35
C PRO A 95 10.89 9.69 -1.84
N SER A 96 11.24 10.91 -2.25
CA SER A 96 11.22 11.33 -3.66
C SER A 96 12.25 10.58 -4.50
N GLU A 97 13.45 10.36 -3.97
CA GLU A 97 14.49 9.60 -4.67
C GLU A 97 14.17 8.11 -4.73
N LEU A 98 13.61 7.57 -3.63
CA LEU A 98 13.11 6.20 -3.57
C LEU A 98 12.04 5.98 -4.66
N PHE A 99 11.05 6.86 -4.73
CA PHE A 99 9.99 6.80 -5.74
C PHE A 99 10.56 6.88 -7.16
N LYS A 100 11.41 7.87 -7.45
CA LYS A 100 12.04 8.05 -8.75
C LYS A 100 12.80 6.80 -9.19
N ARG A 101 13.48 6.14 -8.26
CA ARG A 101 14.29 4.94 -8.53
C ARG A 101 13.46 3.70 -8.75
N LEU A 102 12.39 3.51 -7.95
CA LEU A 102 11.65 2.23 -7.90
C LEU A 102 10.38 2.23 -8.75
N SER A 103 9.73 3.40 -8.98
CA SER A 103 8.50 3.45 -9.75
C SER A 103 8.60 2.88 -11.18
N PRO A 104 9.74 2.94 -11.89
CA PRO A 104 9.85 2.30 -13.19
C PRO A 104 9.71 0.77 -13.17
N SER A 105 9.89 0.11 -12.02
CA SER A 105 9.71 -1.34 -11.87
C SER A 105 8.28 -1.74 -11.52
N ILE A 106 7.39 -0.79 -11.28
CA ILE A 106 6.01 -1.06 -10.87
C ILE A 106 5.09 -0.93 -12.08
N TYR A 107 4.40 -1.99 -12.39
CA TYR A 107 3.48 -2.09 -13.53
C TYR A 107 2.05 -2.19 -13.05
N ILE A 108 1.13 -1.51 -13.74
CA ILE A 108 -0.29 -1.81 -13.64
C ILE A 108 -0.50 -3.19 -14.28
N VAL A 109 -1.22 -4.06 -13.59
CA VAL A 109 -1.70 -5.33 -14.12
C VAL A 109 -3.17 -5.18 -14.44
N ALA A 110 -3.54 -5.35 -15.70
CA ALA A 110 -4.92 -5.30 -16.15
C ALA A 110 -5.34 -6.65 -16.74
N THR A 111 -6.48 -7.15 -16.26
CA THR A 111 -7.22 -8.29 -16.81
C THR A 111 -8.54 -7.81 -17.40
N PHE A 112 -9.39 -8.71 -17.86
CA PHE A 112 -10.71 -8.35 -18.40
C PHE A 112 -11.60 -7.65 -17.35
N ASN A 113 -11.53 -8.06 -16.09
CA ASN A 113 -12.43 -7.60 -15.03
C ASN A 113 -11.73 -7.19 -13.73
N SER A 114 -10.42 -7.15 -13.71
CA SER A 114 -9.61 -6.84 -12.53
C SER A 114 -8.43 -5.96 -12.89
N GLN A 115 -8.01 -5.16 -11.92
CA GLN A 115 -6.82 -4.33 -12.02
C GLN A 115 -6.04 -4.36 -10.71
N GLY A 116 -4.73 -4.38 -10.81
CA GLY A 116 -3.81 -4.35 -9.69
C GLY A 116 -2.45 -3.85 -10.11
N SER A 117 -1.44 -4.26 -9.37
CA SER A 117 -0.03 -3.90 -9.58
C SER A 117 0.85 -5.13 -9.64
N ALA A 118 2.06 -4.99 -10.17
CA ALA A 118 3.11 -5.98 -10.10
C ALA A 118 4.48 -5.31 -9.99
N VAL A 119 5.43 -6.00 -9.40
CA VAL A 119 6.82 -5.57 -9.23
C VAL A 119 7.72 -6.37 -10.16
N ALA A 120 8.43 -5.71 -11.07
CA ALA A 120 9.46 -6.33 -11.89
C ALA A 120 10.67 -6.71 -11.02
N ILE A 121 11.03 -7.98 -11.04
CA ILE A 121 12.14 -8.57 -10.27
C ILE A 121 13.30 -9.02 -11.14
N SER A 122 13.06 -9.20 -12.44
CA SER A 122 14.05 -9.46 -13.47
C SER A 122 13.60 -8.81 -14.78
N PRO A 123 14.45 -8.76 -15.82
CA PRO A 123 14.04 -8.17 -17.10
C PRO A 123 12.83 -8.83 -17.75
N ARG A 124 12.45 -10.03 -17.31
CA ARG A 124 11.32 -10.77 -17.89
C ARG A 124 10.27 -11.22 -16.88
N GLU A 125 10.48 -11.02 -15.58
CA GLU A 125 9.60 -11.58 -14.56
C GLU A 125 9.15 -10.55 -13.52
N LEU A 126 7.89 -10.70 -13.09
CA LEU A 126 7.28 -9.87 -12.06
C LEU A 126 6.64 -10.76 -10.98
N VAL A 127 6.53 -10.21 -9.80
CA VAL A 127 5.69 -10.74 -8.72
C VAL A 127 4.42 -9.93 -8.58
N THR A 128 3.31 -10.59 -8.27
CA THR A 128 2.02 -9.99 -7.98
C THR A 128 1.21 -10.88 -7.04
N THR A 129 0.03 -10.44 -6.64
CA THR A 129 -0.92 -11.26 -5.90
C THR A 129 -1.86 -12.01 -6.84
N CYS A 130 -2.20 -13.27 -6.51
CA CYS A 130 -2.98 -14.13 -7.39
C CYS A 130 -4.42 -13.62 -7.58
N HIS A 131 -5.04 -13.01 -6.56
CA HIS A 131 -6.40 -12.48 -6.70
C HIS A 131 -6.51 -11.37 -7.75
N VAL A 132 -5.42 -10.69 -8.10
CA VAL A 132 -5.37 -9.70 -9.19
C VAL A 132 -5.47 -10.37 -10.55
N VAL A 133 -4.93 -11.57 -10.71
CA VAL A 133 -4.74 -12.25 -12.01
C VAL A 133 -5.58 -13.52 -12.17
N SER A 134 -6.46 -13.83 -11.22
CA SER A 134 -7.19 -15.10 -11.10
C SER A 134 -8.12 -15.44 -12.28
N HIS A 135 -8.37 -14.53 -13.20
CA HIS A 135 -9.38 -14.69 -14.24
C HIS A 135 -8.81 -14.90 -15.66
N GLY A 136 -7.55 -15.29 -15.79
CA GLY A 136 -6.95 -15.50 -17.11
C GLY A 136 -5.58 -16.16 -17.03
N ARG A 137 -5.02 -16.48 -18.18
CA ARG A 137 -3.64 -16.99 -18.32
C ARG A 137 -2.66 -15.89 -18.69
N THR A 138 -3.17 -14.85 -19.33
CA THR A 138 -2.38 -13.73 -19.84
C THR A 138 -2.96 -12.42 -19.30
N VAL A 139 -2.09 -11.51 -18.94
CA VAL A 139 -2.42 -10.18 -18.43
C VAL A 139 -1.76 -9.09 -19.29
N THR A 140 -2.27 -7.87 -19.18
CA THR A 140 -1.64 -6.69 -19.77
C THR A 140 -0.91 -5.93 -18.67
N LEU A 141 0.35 -5.61 -18.92
CA LEU A 141 1.20 -4.79 -18.07
C LEU A 141 1.30 -3.40 -18.67
N ILE A 142 1.13 -2.36 -17.85
CA ILE A 142 1.20 -0.96 -18.29
C ILE A 142 2.10 -0.18 -17.34
N ASN A 143 3.07 0.55 -17.91
CA ASN A 143 3.87 1.54 -17.17
C ASN A 143 4.17 2.74 -18.10
N GLY A 144 3.52 3.86 -17.84
CA GLY A 144 3.57 5.03 -18.72
C GLY A 144 3.09 4.69 -20.14
N ALA A 145 3.93 4.90 -21.14
CA ALA A 145 3.64 4.57 -22.54
C ALA A 145 3.90 3.08 -22.88
N THR A 146 4.53 2.32 -21.99
CA THR A 146 4.87 0.91 -22.23
C THR A 146 3.68 0.03 -21.95
N THR A 147 3.31 -0.82 -22.90
CA THR A 147 2.29 -1.86 -22.75
C THR A 147 2.87 -3.20 -23.22
N LEU A 148 2.85 -4.20 -22.34
CA LEU A 148 3.38 -5.53 -22.59
C LEU A 148 2.32 -6.58 -22.26
N LYS A 149 2.47 -7.77 -22.83
CA LYS A 149 1.70 -8.96 -22.44
C LYS A 149 2.58 -9.86 -21.58
N ALA A 150 1.97 -10.43 -20.56
CA ALA A 150 2.66 -11.40 -19.71
C ALA A 150 1.76 -12.58 -19.38
N ASP A 151 2.38 -13.76 -19.28
CA ASP A 151 1.72 -15.00 -18.87
C ASP A 151 1.92 -15.22 -17.37
N ILE A 152 0.94 -15.84 -16.74
CA ILE A 152 1.07 -16.35 -15.38
C ILE A 152 1.88 -17.66 -15.50
N VAL A 153 3.10 -17.65 -14.95
CA VAL A 153 4.02 -18.81 -15.06
C VAL A 153 4.09 -19.63 -13.77
N SER A 154 3.65 -19.10 -12.67
CA SER A 154 3.57 -19.79 -11.38
C SER A 154 2.50 -19.16 -10.50
N ALA A 155 1.72 -19.98 -9.81
CA ALA A 155 0.63 -19.54 -8.96
C ALA A 155 0.48 -20.40 -7.71
N ASP A 156 0.32 -19.74 -6.57
CA ASP A 156 -0.13 -20.31 -5.30
C ASP A 156 -1.31 -19.50 -4.77
N PRO A 157 -2.53 -19.82 -5.23
CA PRO A 157 -3.72 -19.08 -4.80
C PRO A 157 -4.00 -19.17 -3.30
N ALA A 158 -3.55 -20.24 -2.63
CA ALA A 158 -3.76 -20.43 -1.20
C ALA A 158 -3.03 -19.39 -0.35
N THR A 159 -1.85 -18.97 -0.80
CA THR A 159 -1.04 -17.93 -0.15
C THR A 159 -0.98 -16.63 -0.94
N ASP A 160 -1.80 -16.52 -2.00
CA ASP A 160 -2.00 -15.34 -2.84
C ASP A 160 -0.71 -14.87 -3.56
N ARG A 161 0.16 -15.79 -4.00
CA ARG A 161 1.44 -15.49 -4.65
C ARG A 161 1.44 -15.92 -6.11
N CYS A 162 1.74 -14.99 -7.02
CA CYS A 162 1.83 -15.26 -8.45
C CYS A 162 3.09 -14.66 -9.07
N PHE A 163 3.69 -15.39 -10.03
CA PHE A 163 4.73 -14.89 -10.93
C PHE A 163 4.19 -14.70 -12.33
N LEU A 164 4.60 -13.59 -12.93
CA LEU A 164 4.30 -13.26 -14.33
C LEU A 164 5.60 -13.25 -15.12
N ARG A 165 5.52 -13.62 -16.40
CA ARG A 165 6.62 -13.51 -17.35
C ARG A 165 6.16 -12.82 -18.62
N VAL A 166 6.87 -11.78 -19.05
CA VAL A 166 6.56 -11.08 -20.30
C VAL A 166 6.79 -12.00 -21.49
N GLN A 167 5.86 -11.95 -22.45
CA GLN A 167 5.94 -12.73 -23.70
C GLN A 167 7.06 -12.18 -24.57
N ASP A 168 7.07 -10.87 -24.76
CA ASP A 168 8.04 -10.13 -25.57
C ASP A 168 8.51 -8.87 -24.86
N GLY A 169 9.67 -8.34 -25.26
CA GLY A 169 10.28 -7.15 -24.69
C GLY A 169 10.95 -7.39 -23.34
N GLU A 170 11.33 -6.30 -22.71
CA GLU A 170 12.00 -6.32 -21.42
C GLU A 170 11.37 -5.30 -20.47
N LEU A 171 11.38 -5.64 -19.18
CA LEU A 171 10.93 -4.82 -18.09
C LEU A 171 12.05 -3.89 -17.63
N VAL A 172 11.69 -2.70 -17.17
CA VAL A 172 12.62 -1.86 -16.45
C VAL A 172 12.77 -2.43 -15.04
N VAL A 173 13.96 -2.91 -14.73
CA VAL A 173 14.31 -3.42 -13.42
C VAL A 173 15.37 -2.51 -12.82
N PRO A 174 15.03 -1.64 -11.88
CA PRO A 174 16.05 -1.02 -11.06
C PRO A 174 16.74 -2.12 -10.27
N VAL A 175 17.97 -1.86 -9.85
CA VAL A 175 18.68 -2.79 -8.98
C VAL A 175 17.92 -2.85 -7.66
N LEU A 176 17.00 -3.82 -7.54
CA LEU A 176 16.23 -4.02 -6.31
C LEU A 176 17.15 -4.60 -5.23
N GLY A 177 17.13 -3.96 -4.05
CA GLY A 177 17.55 -4.62 -2.84
C GLY A 177 16.44 -5.57 -2.35
N PHE A 178 16.81 -6.47 -1.47
CA PHE A 178 15.89 -7.44 -0.88
C PHE A 178 16.23 -7.63 0.61
N ARG A 179 15.21 -7.73 1.45
CA ARG A 179 15.38 -8.09 2.87
C ARG A 179 14.44 -9.22 3.26
N ASP A 180 14.98 -10.16 4.02
CA ASP A 180 14.21 -11.26 4.58
C ASP A 180 13.30 -10.78 5.72
N TYR A 181 12.14 -11.42 5.86
CA TYR A 181 11.16 -11.15 6.92
C TYR A 181 11.77 -11.17 8.33
N SER A 182 12.65 -12.13 8.60
CA SER A 182 13.34 -12.27 9.90
C SER A 182 14.23 -11.08 10.27
N THR A 183 14.56 -10.20 9.33
CA THR A 183 15.41 -9.01 9.55
C THR A 183 14.61 -7.74 9.76
N LEU A 184 13.27 -7.82 9.67
CA LEU A 184 12.38 -6.67 9.79
C LEU A 184 12.07 -6.38 11.25
N THR A 185 11.88 -5.10 11.58
CA THR A 185 11.59 -4.64 12.94
C THR A 185 10.37 -3.72 12.92
N VAL A 186 9.44 -3.92 13.85
CA VAL A 186 8.29 -3.02 14.04
C VAL A 186 8.78 -1.61 14.36
N GLY A 187 8.18 -0.62 13.71
CA GLY A 187 8.56 0.79 13.81
C GLY A 187 9.45 1.29 12.66
N GLU A 188 9.95 0.42 11.79
CA GLU A 188 10.68 0.84 10.60
C GLU A 188 9.77 1.64 9.65
N ALA A 189 10.33 2.69 9.02
CA ALA A 189 9.66 3.40 7.94
C ALA A 189 9.53 2.51 6.70
N VAL A 190 8.33 2.49 6.13
CA VAL A 190 8.02 1.70 4.93
C VAL A 190 7.29 2.52 3.88
N TYR A 191 7.49 2.14 2.63
CA TYR A 191 6.95 2.82 1.46
C TYR A 191 6.27 1.81 0.55
N THR A 192 5.06 2.12 0.11
CA THR A 192 4.33 1.35 -0.89
C THR A 192 4.37 2.06 -2.22
N ILE A 193 4.58 1.33 -3.31
CA ILE A 193 4.40 1.85 -4.66
C ILE A 193 3.50 0.88 -5.41
N GLY A 194 2.38 1.41 -5.90
CA GLY A 194 1.36 0.65 -6.62
C GLY A 194 0.48 1.57 -7.44
N SER A 195 -0.61 1.05 -7.98
CA SER A 195 -1.49 1.78 -8.89
C SER A 195 -2.93 1.78 -8.40
N PRO A 196 -3.23 2.42 -7.26
CA PRO A 196 -4.57 2.47 -6.70
C PRO A 196 -5.55 3.09 -7.72
N LYS A 197 -6.69 2.41 -7.94
CA LYS A 197 -7.74 2.87 -8.89
C LYS A 197 -7.22 3.22 -10.29
N GLY A 198 -6.11 2.59 -10.73
CA GLY A 198 -5.48 2.88 -12.01
C GLY A 198 -4.65 4.15 -12.07
N LEU A 199 -4.48 4.85 -10.94
CA LEU A 199 -3.53 5.95 -10.84
C LEU A 199 -2.13 5.34 -10.80
N ALA A 200 -1.41 5.48 -11.91
CA ALA A 200 -0.09 4.88 -12.06
C ALA A 200 0.88 5.39 -10.98
N ASN A 201 1.65 4.46 -10.43
CA ASN A 201 2.80 4.76 -9.57
C ASN A 201 2.50 5.76 -8.44
N THR A 202 1.61 5.38 -7.54
CA THR A 202 1.31 6.15 -6.34
C THR A 202 2.22 5.71 -5.19
N LEU A 203 2.90 6.66 -4.56
CA LEU A 203 3.71 6.44 -3.37
C LEU A 203 2.84 6.57 -2.10
N GLY A 204 2.84 5.54 -1.27
CA GLY A 204 2.33 5.58 0.10
C GLY A 204 3.49 5.50 1.09
N ALA A 205 3.38 6.18 2.23
CA ALA A 205 4.37 6.11 3.31
C ALA A 205 3.70 5.77 4.64
N GLY A 206 4.40 5.01 5.48
CA GLY A 206 3.93 4.61 6.79
C GLY A 206 5.00 3.89 7.59
N LEU A 207 4.56 3.13 8.60
CA LEU A 207 5.41 2.32 9.45
C LEU A 207 5.05 0.83 9.29
N LEU A 208 6.03 -0.02 9.47
CA LEU A 208 5.82 -1.42 9.77
C LEU A 208 5.21 -1.49 11.18
N SER A 209 3.94 -1.84 11.28
CA SER A 209 3.18 -1.83 12.55
C SER A 209 3.03 -3.20 13.18
N GLY A 210 3.36 -4.28 12.47
CA GLY A 210 3.35 -5.63 13.00
C GLY A 210 3.88 -6.67 12.03
N LEU A 211 4.44 -7.73 12.60
CA LEU A 211 4.81 -8.95 11.89
C LEU A 211 3.78 -10.02 12.28
N ARG A 212 3.19 -10.69 11.30
CA ARG A 212 2.08 -11.62 11.49
C ARG A 212 2.33 -12.92 10.74
N THR A 213 1.80 -13.99 11.28
CA THR A 213 1.71 -15.29 10.60
C THR A 213 0.25 -15.54 10.25
N GLY A 214 -0.01 -16.08 9.08
CA GLY A 214 -1.35 -16.44 8.64
C GLY A 214 -1.91 -17.65 9.41
N ASP A 215 -3.21 -17.95 9.20
CA ASP A 215 -3.90 -19.08 9.84
C ASP A 215 -3.32 -20.45 9.43
N ASP A 216 -2.51 -20.48 8.36
CA ASP A 216 -1.77 -21.66 7.90
C ASP A 216 -0.45 -21.90 8.67
N ASP A 217 -0.12 -21.04 9.66
CA ASP A 217 1.12 -21.01 10.42
C ASP A 217 2.40 -20.91 9.56
N LYS A 218 2.26 -20.55 8.30
CA LYS A 218 3.38 -20.52 7.33
C LYS A 218 3.52 -19.21 6.57
N THR A 219 2.39 -18.59 6.19
CA THR A 219 2.41 -17.35 5.41
C THR A 219 2.78 -16.18 6.31
N GLU A 220 3.86 -15.48 5.98
CA GLU A 220 4.35 -14.32 6.71
C GLU A 220 3.77 -13.04 6.11
N TYR A 221 3.08 -12.25 6.93
CA TYR A 221 2.50 -10.96 6.56
C TYR A 221 3.16 -9.81 7.31
N ILE A 222 3.32 -8.71 6.62
CA ILE A 222 3.79 -7.43 7.16
C ILE A 222 2.58 -6.52 7.28
N GLN A 223 2.21 -6.16 8.52
CA GLN A 223 1.19 -5.16 8.80
C GLN A 223 1.81 -3.77 8.71
N ILE A 224 1.14 -2.85 8.02
CA ILE A 224 1.65 -1.50 7.77
C ILE A 224 0.58 -0.44 8.01
N THR A 225 1.03 0.78 8.33
CA THR A 225 0.15 1.97 8.40
C THR A 225 0.09 2.72 7.06
N ALA A 226 0.97 2.43 6.12
CA ALA A 226 0.91 3.02 4.78
C ALA A 226 -0.44 2.71 4.12
N PRO A 227 -1.12 3.70 3.53
CA PRO A 227 -2.46 3.51 2.98
C PRO A 227 -2.43 2.59 1.75
N LEU A 228 -3.39 1.67 1.68
CA LEU A 228 -3.65 0.84 0.52
C LEU A 228 -5.09 1.06 0.04
N SER A 229 -5.31 0.90 -1.24
CA SER A 229 -6.63 0.97 -1.89
C SER A 229 -6.72 -0.08 -2.99
N ALA A 230 -7.94 -0.34 -3.48
CA ALA A 230 -8.15 -1.24 -4.61
C ALA A 230 -7.25 -0.85 -5.79
N GLY A 231 -6.51 -1.80 -6.33
CA GLY A 231 -5.48 -1.60 -7.35
C GLY A 231 -4.04 -1.47 -6.81
N SER A 232 -3.85 -1.23 -5.50
CA SER A 232 -2.53 -1.31 -4.88
C SER A 232 -2.03 -2.75 -4.74
N SER A 233 -2.93 -3.74 -4.70
CA SER A 233 -2.59 -5.17 -4.56
C SER A 233 -1.61 -5.62 -5.63
N GLY A 234 -0.57 -6.34 -5.24
CA GLY A 234 0.55 -6.74 -6.09
C GLY A 234 1.67 -5.72 -6.20
N GLY A 235 1.49 -4.50 -5.67
CA GLY A 235 2.52 -3.47 -5.63
C GLY A 235 3.65 -3.78 -4.64
N GLY A 236 4.73 -3.03 -4.72
CA GLY A 236 5.89 -3.22 -3.86
C GLY A 236 5.75 -2.53 -2.51
N LEU A 237 6.17 -3.22 -1.46
CA LEU A 237 6.46 -2.66 -0.16
C LEU A 237 7.98 -2.61 0.03
N PHE A 238 8.51 -1.44 0.32
CA PHE A 238 9.95 -1.17 0.41
C PHE A 238 10.30 -0.58 1.77
N ASP A 239 11.51 -0.84 2.23
CA ASP A 239 12.10 -0.09 3.35
C ASP A 239 12.62 1.29 2.89
N ASP A 240 13.13 2.09 3.82
CA ASP A 240 13.69 3.43 3.57
C ASP A 240 14.95 3.42 2.68
N ARG A 241 15.50 2.26 2.37
CA ARG A 241 16.69 2.04 1.54
C ARG A 241 16.35 1.54 0.14
N GLY A 242 15.06 1.29 -0.13
CA GLY A 242 14.58 0.75 -1.39
C GLY A 242 14.78 -0.76 -1.54
N ASN A 243 14.92 -1.49 -0.44
CA ASN A 243 14.86 -2.94 -0.47
C ASN A 243 13.41 -3.39 -0.52
N LEU A 244 13.11 -4.32 -1.42
CA LEU A 244 11.81 -4.99 -1.45
C LEU A 244 11.69 -5.87 -0.19
N ILE A 245 10.69 -5.60 0.62
CA ILE A 245 10.39 -6.34 1.86
C ILE A 245 9.06 -7.08 1.79
N GLY A 246 8.13 -6.65 0.91
CA GLY A 246 6.83 -7.29 0.74
C GLY A 246 6.15 -6.94 -0.57
N VAL A 247 5.07 -7.65 -0.85
CA VAL A 247 4.12 -7.38 -1.95
C VAL A 247 2.76 -7.07 -1.32
N THR A 248 2.22 -5.89 -1.60
CA THR A 248 0.96 -5.44 -1.02
C THR A 248 -0.20 -6.35 -1.43
N SER A 249 -1.07 -6.73 -0.49
CA SER A 249 -2.13 -7.70 -0.75
C SER A 249 -3.50 -7.18 -0.34
N PHE A 250 -3.81 -7.01 0.95
CA PHE A 250 -5.17 -6.70 1.40
C PHE A 250 -5.22 -5.70 2.54
N THR A 251 -6.42 -5.20 2.79
CA THR A 251 -6.77 -4.39 3.95
C THR A 251 -7.95 -5.04 4.69
N ILE A 252 -7.99 -4.91 6.01
CA ILE A 252 -9.17 -5.29 6.78
C ILE A 252 -10.21 -4.18 6.61
N ARG A 253 -11.37 -4.53 6.07
CA ARG A 253 -12.48 -3.58 5.85
C ARG A 253 -12.96 -3.00 7.17
N ASP A 254 -13.48 -1.78 7.11
CA ASP A 254 -14.04 -1.06 8.26
C ASP A 254 -13.04 -0.83 9.40
N SER A 255 -11.75 -0.87 9.09
CA SER A 255 -10.67 -0.57 10.02
C SER A 255 -9.68 0.41 9.40
N GLN A 256 -9.04 1.23 10.24
CA GLN A 256 -8.01 2.16 9.80
C GLN A 256 -6.62 1.56 10.05
N ASN A 257 -5.71 1.76 9.09
CA ASN A 257 -4.30 1.38 9.21
C ASN A 257 -4.03 -0.12 9.44
N LEU A 258 -4.98 -0.99 9.07
CA LEU A 258 -4.80 -2.43 9.04
C LEU A 258 -4.61 -2.91 7.60
N ASN A 259 -3.45 -2.57 7.05
CA ASN A 259 -3.03 -2.88 5.71
C ASN A 259 -1.93 -3.94 5.76
N PHE A 260 -1.93 -4.86 4.79
CA PHE A 260 -1.07 -6.02 4.83
C PHE A 260 -0.35 -6.25 3.51
N ALA A 261 0.90 -6.67 3.61
CA ALA A 261 1.70 -7.18 2.50
C ALA A 261 2.17 -8.60 2.83
N ILE A 262 2.25 -9.45 1.82
CA ILE A 262 2.92 -10.73 1.90
C ILE A 262 4.41 -10.46 1.94
N ALA A 263 5.14 -11.07 2.88
CA ALA A 263 6.58 -10.90 2.96
C ALA A 263 7.25 -11.31 1.65
N ALA A 264 8.17 -10.49 1.14
CA ALA A 264 8.82 -10.75 -0.14
C ALA A 264 9.55 -12.09 -0.13
N SER A 265 10.14 -12.51 1.02
CA SER A 265 10.80 -13.81 1.17
C SER A 265 9.90 -15.01 0.86
N GLN A 266 8.59 -14.88 1.01
CA GLN A 266 7.62 -15.94 0.73
C GLN A 266 7.55 -16.32 -0.76
N PHE A 267 7.87 -15.37 -1.66
CA PHE A 267 7.85 -15.65 -3.10
C PHE A 267 8.97 -16.59 -3.55
N TRP A 268 9.98 -16.84 -2.71
CA TRP A 268 11.11 -17.73 -2.98
C TRP A 268 11.22 -18.90 -2.00
N ARG A 269 10.08 -19.31 -1.43
CA ARG A 269 9.96 -20.49 -0.56
C ARG A 269 8.98 -21.51 -1.10
#